data_afeceb65186f9a18b90cdcca2f8d1f30
#
_entry.id   afeceb65186f9a18b90cdcca2f8d1f30
#
_cell.length_a   1.000
_cell.length_b   1.000
_cell.length_c   1.000
_cell.angle_alpha   90.00
_cell.angle_beta   90.00
_cell.angle_gamma   90.00
#
_symmetry.space_group_name_H-M   'P 1'
#
loop_
_entity.id
_entity.type
_entity.pdbx_description
1 polymer ?
#
loop_
_entity_poly.entity_id
_entity_poly.type
_entity_poly.pdbx_seq_one_letter_code
_entity_poly.pdbx_strand_id
1 'polypeptide(L)'
;EGMRRYRTEKPKPLPVQALDHGAGFLLAACAVRGLTVRAKTGRGSMWRTSLARVAELLVSLPGDSPEGVLSGPEASDFDAGTTERTGWGSARRLPPPLVVDGAPMRWDRPAGPLGTAPAAW
;
A
#
# COMPACT_ATOMS: atom_id res chain seq x y z
N GLU A 1 -0.48 -2.05 21.98
CA GLU A 1 -1.06 -3.26 21.37
C GLU A 1 0.04 -4.29 21.06
N GLY A 2 1.13 -3.93 20.36
CA GLY A 2 2.21 -4.87 20.04
C GLY A 2 2.84 -5.55 21.27
N MET A 3 3.10 -4.80 22.33
CA MET A 3 3.61 -5.38 23.58
C MET A 3 2.65 -6.42 24.16
N ARG A 4 1.34 -6.13 24.18
CA ARG A 4 0.30 -7.04 24.68
C ARG A 4 0.22 -8.29 23.82
N ARG A 5 0.20 -8.14 22.49
CA ARG A 5 0.10 -9.24 21.53
C ARG A 5 1.31 -10.18 21.60
N TYR A 6 2.51 -9.62 21.69
CA TYR A 6 3.74 -10.40 21.73
C TYR A 6 4.24 -10.72 23.15
N ARG A 7 3.48 -10.36 24.19
CA ARG A 7 3.80 -10.58 25.59
C ARG A 7 5.23 -10.12 25.95
N THR A 8 5.59 -8.91 25.54
CA THR A 8 6.93 -8.34 25.75
C THR A 8 6.84 -7.08 26.60
N GLU A 9 7.85 -6.85 27.42
CA GLU A 9 7.98 -5.63 28.23
C GLU A 9 8.45 -4.42 27.43
N LYS A 10 9.03 -4.65 26.26
CA LYS A 10 9.54 -3.60 25.38
C LYS A 10 8.66 -3.47 24.13
N PRO A 11 8.50 -2.24 23.59
CA PRO A 11 7.84 -2.04 22.32
C PRO A 11 8.44 -2.92 21.22
N LYS A 12 7.58 -3.59 20.47
CA LYS A 12 7.97 -4.34 19.28
C LYS A 12 7.44 -3.63 18.05
N PRO A 13 8.25 -3.46 17.00
CA PRO A 13 7.76 -2.94 15.74
C PRO A 13 6.72 -3.88 15.15
N LEU A 14 5.79 -3.33 14.38
CA LEU A 14 4.91 -4.16 13.54
C LEU A 14 5.76 -4.88 12.48
N PRO A 15 5.38 -6.11 12.09
CA PRO A 15 6.13 -6.88 11.10
C PRO A 15 6.11 -6.24 9.70
N VAL A 16 5.21 -5.31 9.46
CA VAL A 16 5.07 -4.56 8.21
C VAL A 16 4.80 -3.09 8.51
N GLN A 17 5.08 -2.22 7.54
CA GLN A 17 4.80 -0.77 7.63
C GLN A 17 3.29 -0.48 7.44
N ALA A 18 2.45 -1.15 8.22
CA ALA A 18 0.99 -1.08 8.08
C ALA A 18 0.44 0.35 8.25
N LEU A 19 1.03 1.15 9.15
CA LEU A 19 0.58 2.51 9.40
C LEU A 19 0.88 3.44 8.22
N ASP A 20 2.05 3.31 7.63
CA ASP A 20 2.47 4.12 6.48
C ASP A 20 1.62 3.78 5.26
N HIS A 21 1.46 2.50 4.96
CA HIS A 21 0.60 2.05 3.87
C HIS A 21 -0.86 2.45 4.11
N GLY A 22 -1.39 2.24 5.31
CA GLY A 22 -2.75 2.66 5.66
C GLY A 22 -2.96 4.16 5.52
N ALA A 23 -2.01 4.97 5.97
CA ALA A 23 -2.03 6.43 5.78
C ALA A 23 -2.00 6.81 4.31
N GLY A 24 -1.15 6.14 3.50
CA GLY A 24 -1.06 6.36 2.06
C GLY A 24 -2.39 6.10 1.35
N PHE A 25 -3.04 4.97 1.61
CA PHE A 25 -4.35 4.65 1.03
C PHE A 25 -5.44 5.64 1.45
N LEU A 26 -5.48 6.03 2.72
CA LEU A 26 -6.44 7.04 3.19
C LEU A 26 -6.22 8.41 2.54
N LEU A 27 -4.97 8.83 2.39
CA LEU A 27 -4.65 10.10 1.71
C LEU A 27 -4.97 10.05 0.22
N ALA A 28 -4.73 8.93 -0.46
CA ALA A 28 -5.13 8.72 -1.84
C ALA A 28 -6.66 8.82 -2.00
N ALA A 29 -7.42 8.16 -1.14
CA ALA A 29 -8.88 8.28 -1.13
C ALA A 29 -9.34 9.73 -0.88
N CYS A 30 -8.69 10.44 0.04
CA CYS A 30 -8.95 11.86 0.28
C CYS A 30 -8.66 12.73 -0.95
N ALA A 31 -7.58 12.45 -1.69
CA ALA A 31 -7.25 13.18 -2.91
C ALA A 31 -8.34 12.99 -3.98
N VAL A 32 -8.76 11.74 -4.24
CA VAL A 32 -9.86 11.43 -5.16
C VAL A 32 -11.17 12.10 -4.73
N ARG A 33 -11.47 12.03 -3.42
CA ARG A 33 -12.66 12.74 -2.87
C ARG A 33 -12.56 14.25 -3.05
N GLY A 34 -11.37 14.81 -2.83
CA GLY A 34 -11.12 16.25 -3.02
C GLY A 34 -11.33 16.69 -4.46
N LEU A 35 -10.85 15.92 -5.43
CA LEU A 35 -11.09 16.16 -6.86
C LEU A 35 -12.60 16.09 -7.20
N THR A 36 -13.30 15.09 -6.68
CA THR A 36 -14.74 14.94 -6.86
C THR A 36 -15.51 16.14 -6.30
N VAL A 37 -15.15 16.61 -5.10
CA VAL A 37 -15.76 17.80 -4.48
C VAL A 37 -15.47 19.03 -5.33
N ARG A 38 -14.23 19.21 -5.77
CA ARG A 38 -13.84 20.32 -6.63
C ARG A 38 -14.62 20.36 -7.94
N ALA A 39 -14.77 19.21 -8.58
CA ALA A 39 -15.54 19.11 -9.83
C ALA A 39 -17.01 19.54 -9.65
N LYS A 40 -17.61 19.25 -8.48
CA LYS A 40 -19.00 19.57 -8.18
C LYS A 40 -19.22 21.01 -7.67
N THR A 41 -18.25 21.56 -6.96
CA THR A 41 -18.44 22.82 -6.19
C THR A 41 -17.52 23.94 -6.62
N GLY A 42 -16.51 23.67 -7.46
CA GLY A 42 -15.45 24.62 -7.79
C GLY A 42 -14.47 24.90 -6.64
N ARG A 43 -14.66 24.29 -5.47
CA ARG A 43 -13.86 24.59 -4.26
C ARG A 43 -12.82 23.48 -4.02
N GLY A 44 -11.59 23.88 -3.68
CA GLY A 44 -10.56 22.98 -3.19
C GLY A 44 -10.86 22.48 -1.77
N SER A 45 -10.19 21.41 -1.39
CA SER A 45 -10.25 20.84 -0.04
C SER A 45 -8.85 20.52 0.48
N MET A 46 -8.69 20.57 1.79
CA MET A 46 -7.46 20.17 2.47
C MET A 46 -7.78 19.03 3.43
N TRP A 47 -6.96 18.00 3.39
CA TRP A 47 -7.10 16.83 4.25
C TRP A 47 -5.82 16.65 5.07
N ARG A 48 -5.97 16.29 6.34
CA ARG A 48 -4.85 16.02 7.24
C ARG A 48 -5.11 14.72 7.99
N THR A 49 -4.09 13.91 8.08
CA THR A 49 -4.06 12.74 8.96
C THR A 49 -2.71 12.63 9.64
N SER A 50 -2.57 11.64 10.51
CA SER A 50 -1.30 11.29 11.14
C SER A 50 -1.24 9.78 11.30
N LEU A 51 -0.04 9.23 11.42
CA LEU A 51 0.14 7.80 11.70
C LEU A 51 -0.55 7.39 13.01
N ALA A 52 -0.60 8.28 14.01
CA ALA A 52 -1.32 8.02 15.25
C ALA A 52 -2.83 7.83 15.04
N ARG A 53 -3.45 8.63 14.17
CA ARG A 53 -4.87 8.46 13.81
C ARG A 53 -5.12 7.18 13.02
N VAL A 54 -4.19 6.80 12.16
CA VAL A 54 -4.27 5.52 11.42
C VAL A 54 -4.14 4.36 12.39
N ALA A 55 -3.24 4.45 13.36
CA ALA A 55 -3.10 3.44 14.41
C ALA A 55 -4.39 3.28 15.23
N GLU A 56 -5.00 4.40 15.64
CA GLU A 56 -6.29 4.41 16.35
C GLU A 56 -7.39 3.73 15.52
N LEU A 57 -7.48 4.07 14.24
CA LEU A 57 -8.43 3.45 13.32
C LEU A 57 -8.20 1.93 13.25
N LEU A 58 -6.97 1.48 13.03
CA LEU A 58 -6.65 0.05 12.92
C LEU A 58 -6.97 -0.71 14.21
N VAL A 59 -6.73 -0.11 15.37
CA VAL A 59 -7.04 -0.72 16.67
C VAL A 59 -8.56 -0.78 16.92
N SER A 60 -9.31 0.18 16.39
CA SER A 60 -10.77 0.25 16.55
C SER A 60 -11.53 -0.69 15.61
N LEU A 61 -10.90 -1.13 14.53
CA LEU A 61 -11.55 -2.08 13.62
C LEU A 61 -11.65 -3.47 14.26
N PRO A 62 -12.81 -4.13 14.12
CA PRO A 62 -12.93 -5.53 14.54
C PRO A 62 -11.94 -6.34 13.69
N GLY A 63 -11.04 -7.02 14.36
CA GLY A 63 -10.05 -7.88 13.72
C GLY A 63 -10.25 -9.31 14.16
N ASP A 64 -10.60 -10.18 13.23
CA ASP A 64 -10.37 -11.59 13.43
C ASP A 64 -8.86 -11.82 13.32
N SER A 65 -8.29 -12.44 14.35
CA SER A 65 -6.91 -12.93 14.23
C SER A 65 -6.97 -14.24 13.45
N PRO A 66 -6.62 -14.29 12.18
CA PRO A 66 -6.50 -15.57 11.53
C PRO A 66 -5.41 -16.36 12.28
N GLU A 67 -5.79 -17.52 12.79
CA GLU A 67 -4.85 -18.50 13.31
C GLU A 67 -4.08 -19.09 12.11
N GLY A 68 -3.09 -18.38 11.62
CA GLY A 68 -2.30 -18.82 10.49
C GLY A 68 -0.94 -18.14 10.45
N VAL A 69 0.07 -18.92 10.14
CA VAL A 69 1.39 -18.40 9.80
C VAL A 69 1.30 -17.84 8.39
N LEU A 70 1.70 -16.57 8.21
CA LEU A 70 1.86 -16.01 6.86
C LEU A 70 2.90 -16.88 6.12
N SER A 71 2.45 -17.58 5.08
CA SER A 71 3.34 -18.28 4.16
C SER A 71 4.06 -17.26 3.27
N GLY A 72 5.27 -17.63 2.82
CA GLY A 72 5.94 -16.88 1.77
C GLY A 72 5.16 -16.96 0.45
N PRO A 73 5.46 -16.07 -0.50
CA PRO A 73 4.78 -16.08 -1.80
C PRO A 73 5.02 -17.39 -2.55
N GLU A 74 3.97 -17.95 -3.11
CA GLU A 74 3.99 -19.12 -3.96
C GLU A 74 4.11 -18.74 -5.45
N ALA A 75 4.42 -19.70 -6.30
CA ALA A 75 4.56 -19.46 -7.74
C ALA A 75 3.25 -18.94 -8.38
N SER A 76 2.11 -19.35 -7.82
CA SER A 76 0.76 -18.92 -8.23
C SER A 76 0.44 -17.46 -7.90
N ASP A 77 1.16 -16.85 -6.95
CA ASP A 77 0.94 -15.45 -6.56
C ASP A 77 1.54 -14.46 -7.55
N PHE A 78 2.38 -14.94 -8.46
CA PHE A 78 2.98 -14.11 -9.48
C PHE A 78 2.18 -14.16 -10.78
N ASP A 79 2.13 -13.03 -11.49
CA ASP A 79 1.53 -12.99 -12.82
C ASP A 79 2.22 -14.03 -13.73
N ALA A 80 1.43 -15.01 -14.18
CA ALA A 80 1.91 -16.18 -14.90
C ALA A 80 2.47 -15.86 -16.30
N GLY A 81 2.27 -14.63 -16.81
CA GLY A 81 2.58 -14.27 -18.19
C GLY A 81 3.72 -13.28 -18.39
N THR A 82 4.15 -12.55 -17.39
CA THR A 82 5.01 -11.39 -17.63
C THR A 82 6.32 -11.47 -16.88
N THR A 83 7.37 -11.82 -17.60
CA THR A 83 8.74 -11.63 -17.10
C THR A 83 9.23 -10.25 -17.51
N GLU A 84 9.53 -9.40 -16.52
CA GLU A 84 10.11 -8.08 -16.76
C GLU A 84 11.63 -8.15 -16.81
N ARG A 85 12.23 -7.39 -17.71
CA ARG A 85 13.67 -7.10 -17.67
C ARG A 85 13.90 -5.88 -16.79
N THR A 86 14.33 -6.12 -15.57
CA THR A 86 14.65 -5.07 -14.60
C THR A 86 16.13 -4.70 -14.66
N GLY A 87 16.51 -3.61 -13.98
CA GLY A 87 17.93 -3.24 -13.84
C GLY A 87 18.77 -4.26 -13.05
N TRP A 88 18.14 -5.23 -12.42
CA TRP A 88 18.80 -6.31 -11.64
C TRP A 88 18.64 -7.68 -12.31
N GLY A 89 18.10 -7.74 -13.52
CA GLY A 89 17.87 -8.99 -14.24
C GLY A 89 16.38 -9.27 -14.46
N SER A 90 16.08 -10.50 -14.84
CA SER A 90 14.72 -10.95 -15.08
C SER A 90 13.97 -11.14 -13.77
N ALA A 91 12.76 -10.57 -13.67
CA ALA A 91 11.92 -10.66 -12.49
C ALA A 91 10.46 -10.92 -12.89
N ARG A 92 9.71 -11.54 -12.00
CA ARG A 92 8.25 -11.66 -12.08
C ARG A 92 7.63 -10.72 -11.05
N ARG A 93 6.57 -10.04 -11.45
CA ARG A 93 5.86 -9.10 -10.59
C ARG A 93 4.65 -9.77 -9.95
N LEU A 94 4.36 -9.40 -8.72
CA LEU A 94 3.05 -9.68 -8.13
C LEU A 94 1.99 -8.83 -8.85
N PRO A 95 0.79 -9.37 -9.10
CA PRO A 95 -0.31 -8.59 -9.65
C PRO A 95 -0.71 -7.48 -8.67
N PRO A 96 -1.36 -6.42 -9.16
CA PRO A 96 -1.93 -5.40 -8.28
C PRO A 96 -2.91 -6.02 -7.29
N PRO A 97 -2.91 -5.59 -6.02
CA PRO A 97 -3.79 -6.15 -4.99
C PRO A 97 -5.26 -5.72 -5.15
N LEU A 98 -5.54 -4.81 -6.06
CA LEU A 98 -6.87 -4.26 -6.31
C LEU A 98 -7.22 -4.39 -7.78
N VAL A 99 -8.48 -4.72 -8.04
CA VAL A 99 -9.07 -4.67 -9.38
C VAL A 99 -10.10 -3.54 -9.39
N VAL A 100 -9.95 -2.61 -10.34
CA VAL A 100 -10.88 -1.50 -10.53
C VAL A 100 -11.44 -1.60 -11.94
N ASP A 101 -12.75 -1.77 -12.06
CA ASP A 101 -13.43 -1.88 -13.36
C ASP A 101 -13.20 -0.64 -14.21
N GLY A 102 -12.81 -0.83 -15.47
CA GLY A 102 -12.51 0.25 -16.39
C GLY A 102 -11.20 0.99 -16.15
N ALA A 103 -10.45 0.66 -15.09
CA ALA A 103 -9.18 1.28 -14.76
C ALA A 103 -8.14 0.22 -14.33
N PRO A 104 -7.68 -0.64 -15.24
CA PRO A 104 -6.73 -1.68 -14.90
C PRO A 104 -5.43 -1.06 -14.36
N MET A 105 -5.02 -1.54 -13.19
CA MET A 105 -3.74 -1.14 -12.61
C MET A 105 -2.60 -1.85 -13.34
N ARG A 106 -1.61 -1.08 -13.80
CA ARG A 106 -0.45 -1.61 -14.51
C ARG A 106 0.78 -0.75 -14.23
N TRP A 107 1.93 -1.34 -14.44
CA TRP A 107 3.21 -0.62 -14.42
C TRP A 107 3.74 -0.54 -15.85
N ASP A 108 3.82 0.66 -16.40
CA ASP A 108 4.29 0.89 -17.77
C ASP A 108 5.82 0.84 -17.91
N ARG A 109 6.53 0.82 -16.78
CA ARG A 109 7.98 0.76 -16.75
C ARG A 109 8.48 -0.33 -15.81
N PRO A 110 9.52 -1.07 -16.19
CA PRO A 110 10.16 -2.02 -15.31
C PRO A 110 10.86 -1.32 -14.14
N ALA A 111 11.08 -2.05 -13.06
CA ALA A 111 11.88 -1.57 -11.94
C ALA A 111 13.34 -1.35 -12.38
N GLY A 112 13.98 -0.32 -11.84
CA GLY A 112 15.36 0.04 -12.13
C GLY A 112 16.08 0.54 -10.89
N PRO A 113 17.43 0.67 -10.95
CA PRO A 113 18.21 1.23 -9.87
C PRO A 113 17.78 2.65 -9.53
N LEU A 114 17.97 3.04 -8.27
CA LEU A 114 17.68 4.39 -7.82
C LEU A 114 18.52 5.42 -8.60
N GLY A 115 17.92 6.57 -8.90
CA GLY A 115 18.59 7.68 -9.57
C GLY A 115 18.81 7.52 -11.08
N THR A 116 18.27 6.48 -11.71
CA THR A 116 18.41 6.27 -13.16
C THR A 116 17.36 7.01 -14.00
N ALA A 117 16.27 7.43 -13.39
CA ALA A 117 15.27 8.23 -14.09
C ALA A 117 15.72 9.69 -14.20
N PRO A 118 15.62 10.32 -15.40
CA PRO A 118 15.93 11.75 -15.52
C PRO A 118 14.90 12.56 -14.74
N ALA A 119 15.34 13.65 -14.11
CA ALA A 119 14.46 14.63 -13.48
C ALA A 119 13.81 15.50 -14.57
N ALA A 120 12.87 14.92 -15.31
CA ALA A 120 12.15 15.61 -16.38
C ALA A 120 10.65 15.32 -16.24
N TRP A 121 9.86 16.34 -16.53
CA TRP A 121 8.39 16.29 -16.51
C TRP A 121 7.83 16.37 -17.92
#